data_1d5fa35fb0f7ea40fbff58a5c25911c7
#
_entry.id   1d5fa35fb0f7ea40fbff58a5c25911c7
#
_cell.length_a   1.000
_cell.length_b   1.000
_cell.length_c   1.000
_cell.angle_alpha   90.00
_cell.angle_beta   90.00
_cell.angle_gamma   90.00
#
_symmetry.space_group_name_H-M   'P 1'
#
loop_
_entity.id
_entity.type
_entity.pdbx_description
1 polymer ?
#
loop_
_entity_poly.entity_id
_entity_poly.type
_entity_poly.pdbx_seq_one_letter_code
_entity_poly.pdbx_strand_id
1 'polypeptide(L)'
;MDSIIKTENLEFSYASVDDEEPRMVLRGFDLEIEKGTFVAIIGHNGSGKSTLAKHFNAILLPQGGRVLVSGFETTDEKMIIEIRRRVGMVFQNPDNQIVATVVEEDVAFAPENLGYPSEEIRQRVDDALHIVGMYDYREHAPHLLSGGQKQRVAIAGVLAMKPECIVFDEPTAMLDPQGRDSIIRVIRELRDFLGVTVVLITHHMDEAVYADRVIVMTEGEIIMDDTPRKVFMDIDTLRRAGLDVPETTALLYELKEDGFNLPLDALTVEECASAIYAAISMQKTN
;
A
#
# COMPACT_ATOMS: atom_id res chain seq x y z
N MET A 1 -2.21 13.79 16.70
CA MET A 1 -2.80 12.46 16.42
C MET A 1 -1.75 11.41 16.77
N ASP A 2 -2.15 10.19 17.11
CA ASP A 2 -1.16 9.16 17.47
C ASP A 2 -0.52 8.59 16.21
N SER A 3 0.81 8.67 16.14
CA SER A 3 1.60 8.07 15.06
C SER A 3 1.69 6.55 15.24
N ILE A 4 1.46 5.78 14.17
CA ILE A 4 1.66 4.33 14.19
C ILE A 4 3.05 3.94 13.70
N ILE A 5 3.55 4.65 12.70
CA ILE A 5 4.89 4.44 12.14
C ILE A 5 5.61 5.78 12.08
N LYS A 6 6.86 5.81 12.56
CA LYS A 6 7.72 6.97 12.46
C LYS A 6 9.14 6.55 12.09
N THR A 7 9.71 7.19 11.09
CA THR A 7 11.12 7.06 10.74
C THR A 7 11.83 8.36 11.03
N GLU A 8 13.01 8.31 11.60
CA GLU A 8 13.85 9.47 11.91
C GLU A 8 15.25 9.22 11.37
N ASN A 9 15.63 10.02 10.37
CA ASN A 9 16.92 9.94 9.66
C ASN A 9 17.27 8.51 9.24
N LEU A 10 16.27 7.75 8.71
CA LEU A 10 16.45 6.35 8.33
C LEU A 10 17.42 6.21 7.18
N GLU A 11 18.51 5.47 7.41
CA GLU A 11 19.50 5.13 6.39
C GLU A 11 19.60 3.63 6.22
N PHE A 12 19.69 3.20 4.95
CA PHE A 12 19.84 1.79 4.61
C PHE A 12 20.52 1.59 3.27
N SER A 13 21.44 0.61 3.23
CA SER A 13 22.10 0.13 2.01
C SER A 13 22.08 -1.39 1.96
N TYR A 14 21.97 -1.97 0.77
CA TYR A 14 22.25 -3.38 0.57
C TYR A 14 23.76 -3.61 0.43
N ALA A 15 24.26 -4.72 1.00
CA ALA A 15 25.63 -5.13 0.78
C ALA A 15 25.86 -5.41 -0.72
N SER A 16 26.98 -4.95 -1.25
CA SER A 16 27.35 -5.28 -2.64
C SER A 16 27.78 -6.75 -2.76
N VAL A 17 27.51 -7.36 -3.89
CA VAL A 17 27.83 -8.76 -4.16
C VAL A 17 29.25 -8.93 -4.73
N ASP A 18 29.81 -7.88 -5.38
CA ASP A 18 31.09 -7.93 -6.10
C ASP A 18 31.89 -6.64 -5.85
N ASP A 19 32.64 -6.50 -4.76
CA ASP A 19 33.58 -5.39 -4.46
C ASP A 19 33.16 -3.96 -4.89
N GLU A 20 31.90 -3.76 -5.27
CA GLU A 20 31.30 -2.45 -5.55
C GLU A 20 30.96 -1.73 -4.24
N GLU A 21 30.91 -0.43 -4.25
CA GLU A 21 30.47 0.35 -3.07
C GLU A 21 29.01 0.02 -2.71
N PRO A 22 28.66 -0.09 -1.40
CA PRO A 22 27.29 -0.34 -0.97
C PRO A 22 26.34 0.70 -1.54
N ARG A 23 25.31 0.24 -2.25
CA ARG A 23 24.31 1.16 -2.82
C ARG A 23 23.35 1.64 -1.74
N MET A 24 23.48 2.91 -1.37
CA MET A 24 22.54 3.57 -0.45
C MET A 24 21.15 3.60 -1.10
N VAL A 25 20.13 3.08 -0.42
CA VAL A 25 18.75 2.98 -0.88
C VAL A 25 17.83 3.95 -0.16
N LEU A 26 18.04 4.19 1.14
CA LEU A 26 17.34 5.19 1.94
C LEU A 26 18.37 6.14 2.53
N ARG A 27 18.12 7.46 2.43
CA ARG A 27 19.12 8.50 2.70
C ARG A 27 18.57 9.54 3.67
N GLY A 28 18.60 9.24 4.97
CA GLY A 28 18.08 10.17 5.97
C GLY A 28 16.56 10.36 5.83
N PHE A 29 15.82 9.26 5.69
CA PHE A 29 14.40 9.27 5.35
C PHE A 29 13.55 9.52 6.60
N ASP A 30 12.86 10.66 6.62
CA ASP A 30 11.94 11.06 7.69
C ASP A 30 10.49 10.90 7.22
N LEU A 31 9.69 10.14 7.97
CA LEU A 31 8.27 9.92 7.68
C LEU A 31 7.51 9.68 8.98
N GLU A 32 6.29 10.19 9.02
CA GLU A 32 5.33 9.91 10.08
C GLU A 32 3.98 9.52 9.47
N ILE A 33 3.42 8.36 9.90
CA ILE A 33 2.12 7.85 9.47
C ILE A 33 1.19 7.84 10.67
N GLU A 34 0.06 8.51 10.56
CA GLU A 34 -0.96 8.60 11.60
C GLU A 34 -1.88 7.38 11.59
N LYS A 35 -2.39 7.00 12.78
CA LYS A 35 -3.35 5.89 12.90
C LYS A 35 -4.65 6.18 12.16
N GLY A 36 -5.21 5.14 11.53
CA GLY A 36 -6.49 5.19 10.82
C GLY A 36 -6.45 5.93 9.49
N THR A 37 -5.25 6.30 8.98
CA THR A 37 -5.09 6.94 7.67
C THR A 37 -4.81 5.91 6.57
N PHE A 38 -5.16 6.26 5.35
CA PHE A 38 -4.74 5.56 4.14
C PHE A 38 -3.65 6.37 3.44
N VAL A 39 -2.42 5.89 3.47
CA VAL A 39 -1.26 6.51 2.84
C VAL A 39 -0.82 5.70 1.63
N ALA A 40 -0.71 6.33 0.46
CA ALA A 40 -0.09 5.73 -0.71
C ALA A 40 1.35 6.20 -0.86
N ILE A 41 2.27 5.28 -1.12
CA ILE A 41 3.68 5.56 -1.43
C ILE A 41 3.93 5.17 -2.87
N ILE A 42 4.19 6.16 -3.73
CA ILE A 42 4.43 5.97 -5.16
C ILE A 42 5.86 6.36 -5.53
N GLY A 43 6.34 5.82 -6.64
CA GLY A 43 7.70 6.08 -7.13
C GLY A 43 8.09 5.07 -8.20
N HIS A 44 9.11 5.35 -8.99
CA HIS A 44 9.61 4.41 -9.99
C HIS A 44 10.24 3.15 -9.35
N ASN A 45 10.47 2.11 -10.16
CA ASN A 45 11.13 0.90 -9.69
C ASN A 45 12.55 1.21 -9.22
N GLY A 46 12.92 0.70 -8.04
CA GLY A 46 14.21 0.98 -7.42
C GLY A 46 14.30 2.28 -6.61
N SER A 47 13.20 3.04 -6.42
CA SER A 47 13.20 4.24 -5.58
C SER A 47 13.28 3.97 -4.07
N GLY A 48 13.22 2.71 -3.62
CA GLY A 48 13.36 2.33 -2.21
C GLY A 48 12.06 1.99 -1.49
N LYS A 49 10.88 2.03 -2.14
CA LYS A 49 9.56 1.80 -1.51
C LYS A 49 9.44 0.47 -0.77
N SER A 50 9.75 -0.64 -1.43
CA SER A 50 9.68 -1.97 -0.80
C SER A 50 10.73 -2.16 0.30
N THR A 51 11.86 -1.47 0.19
CA THR A 51 12.87 -1.42 1.25
C THR A 51 12.33 -0.67 2.46
N LEU A 52 11.72 0.49 2.25
CA LEU A 52 11.05 1.27 3.30
C LEU A 52 9.94 0.45 3.98
N ALA A 53 9.06 -0.21 3.19
CA ALA A 53 7.99 -1.07 3.72
C ALA A 53 8.51 -2.14 4.68
N LYS A 54 9.61 -2.79 4.34
CA LYS A 54 10.23 -3.84 5.16
C LYS A 54 10.80 -3.34 6.49
N HIS A 55 11.07 -2.04 6.62
CA HIS A 55 11.45 -1.44 7.89
C HIS A 55 10.25 -1.23 8.82
N PHE A 56 9.04 -1.05 8.28
CA PHE A 56 7.84 -0.80 9.07
C PHE A 56 7.38 -1.99 9.93
N ASN A 57 7.79 -3.22 9.57
CA ASN A 57 7.50 -4.41 10.38
C ASN A 57 8.76 -5.18 10.84
N ALA A 58 9.92 -4.49 10.89
CA ALA A 58 11.19 -5.04 11.32
C ALA A 58 11.63 -6.30 10.54
N ILE A 59 11.34 -6.40 9.23
CA ILE A 59 11.98 -7.35 8.32
C ILE A 59 13.40 -6.88 8.00
N LEU A 60 13.56 -5.58 7.74
CA LEU A 60 14.85 -4.92 7.65
C LEU A 60 15.00 -3.99 8.86
N LEU A 61 16.24 -3.88 9.35
CA LEU A 61 16.58 -3.00 10.45
C LEU A 61 17.37 -1.79 9.93
N PRO A 62 17.18 -0.59 10.50
CA PRO A 62 17.92 0.60 10.10
C PRO A 62 19.43 0.42 10.33
N GLN A 63 20.24 0.94 9.42
CA GLN A 63 21.69 1.03 9.56
C GLN A 63 22.12 2.39 10.13
N GLY A 64 21.30 3.43 9.91
CA GLY A 64 21.39 4.74 10.51
C GLY A 64 20.00 5.27 10.85
N GLY A 65 19.90 6.17 11.80
CA GLY A 65 18.64 6.68 12.29
C GLY A 65 17.83 5.63 13.08
N ARG A 66 16.50 5.75 13.09
CA ARG A 66 15.61 4.81 13.80
C ARG A 66 14.24 4.72 13.16
N VAL A 67 13.57 3.59 13.40
CA VAL A 67 12.18 3.33 13.02
C VAL A 67 11.39 2.95 14.27
N LEU A 68 10.29 3.64 14.48
CA LEU A 68 9.39 3.44 15.60
C LEU A 68 8.03 2.94 15.08
N VAL A 69 7.49 1.91 15.73
CA VAL A 69 6.15 1.37 15.46
C VAL A 69 5.35 1.40 16.75
N SER A 70 4.31 2.22 16.80
CA SER A 70 3.53 2.48 18.03
C SER A 70 4.45 2.80 19.23
N GLY A 71 5.56 3.52 18.98
CA GLY A 71 6.55 3.90 19.98
C GLY A 71 7.63 2.86 20.30
N PHE A 72 7.57 1.64 19.73
CA PHE A 72 8.60 0.62 19.88
C PHE A 72 9.66 0.74 18.78
N GLU A 73 10.94 0.74 19.14
CA GLU A 73 12.04 0.72 18.18
C GLU A 73 12.14 -0.65 17.50
N THR A 74 12.28 -0.65 16.16
CA THR A 74 12.41 -1.90 15.38
C THR A 74 13.72 -2.64 15.64
N THR A 75 14.71 -2.00 16.23
CA THR A 75 15.99 -2.59 16.63
C THR A 75 15.95 -3.29 18.00
N ASP A 76 14.88 -3.13 18.79
CA ASP A 76 14.70 -3.89 20.02
C ASP A 76 14.16 -5.30 19.73
N GLU A 77 15.04 -6.29 19.77
CA GLU A 77 14.70 -7.69 19.50
C GLU A 77 13.52 -8.21 20.33
N LYS A 78 13.32 -7.70 21.55
CA LYS A 78 12.21 -8.11 22.44
C LYS A 78 10.86 -7.62 21.93
N MET A 79 10.85 -6.55 21.14
CA MET A 79 9.64 -5.92 20.62
C MET A 79 9.27 -6.40 19.21
N ILE A 80 10.12 -7.17 18.53
CA ILE A 80 9.90 -7.60 17.14
C ILE A 80 8.54 -8.31 16.97
N ILE A 81 8.19 -9.22 17.86
CA ILE A 81 6.90 -9.95 17.78
C ILE A 81 5.72 -8.98 17.96
N GLU A 82 5.82 -8.05 18.91
CA GLU A 82 4.79 -7.05 19.14
C GLU A 82 4.65 -6.06 17.97
N ILE A 83 5.76 -5.67 17.36
CA ILE A 83 5.78 -4.85 16.14
C ILE A 83 5.08 -5.57 14.99
N ARG A 84 5.44 -6.84 14.72
CA ARG A 84 4.85 -7.65 13.65
C ARG A 84 3.38 -7.97 13.86
N ARG A 85 2.95 -8.05 15.12
CA ARG A 85 1.53 -8.17 15.47
C ARG A 85 0.74 -6.91 15.13
N ARG A 86 1.34 -5.73 15.30
CA ARG A 86 0.69 -4.43 15.05
C ARG A 86 0.73 -4.01 13.59
N VAL A 87 1.83 -4.29 12.91
CA VAL A 87 2.02 -3.93 11.50
C VAL A 87 2.18 -5.21 10.69
N GLY A 88 1.10 -5.60 10.02
CA GLY A 88 1.10 -6.71 9.07
C GLY A 88 1.64 -6.27 7.72
N MET A 89 2.16 -7.22 6.92
CA MET A 89 2.65 -6.95 5.58
C MET A 89 2.06 -7.95 4.58
N VAL A 90 1.57 -7.43 3.46
CA VAL A 90 1.11 -8.19 2.30
C VAL A 90 2.08 -7.96 1.16
N PHE A 91 2.64 -9.04 0.61
CA PHE A 91 3.65 -8.98 -0.43
C PHE A 91 3.04 -8.98 -1.84
N GLN A 92 3.84 -8.57 -2.81
CA GLN A 92 3.49 -8.51 -4.22
C GLN A 92 3.05 -9.86 -4.79
N ASN A 93 3.75 -10.95 -4.43
CA ASN A 93 3.44 -12.29 -4.89
C ASN A 93 2.85 -13.13 -3.74
N PRO A 94 1.53 -13.48 -3.81
CA PRO A 94 0.89 -14.28 -2.77
C PRO A 94 1.46 -15.71 -2.66
N ASP A 95 2.03 -16.27 -3.72
CA ASP A 95 2.64 -17.61 -3.66
C ASP A 95 3.88 -17.65 -2.76
N ASN A 96 4.52 -16.51 -2.50
CA ASN A 96 5.64 -16.40 -1.55
C ASN A 96 5.16 -16.24 -0.09
N GLN A 97 3.88 -15.98 0.12
CA GLN A 97 3.30 -15.72 1.44
C GLN A 97 2.46 -16.90 1.93
N ILE A 98 1.72 -17.56 1.04
CA ILE A 98 0.89 -18.72 1.35
C ILE A 98 1.79 -19.95 1.56
N VAL A 99 1.69 -20.57 2.75
CA VAL A 99 2.55 -21.69 3.17
C VAL A 99 1.80 -22.99 3.42
N ALA A 100 0.49 -22.94 3.71
CA ALA A 100 -0.32 -24.11 3.99
C ALA A 100 -0.95 -24.72 2.72
N THR A 101 -1.42 -25.96 2.83
CA THR A 101 -2.08 -26.68 1.74
C THR A 101 -3.58 -26.49 1.68
N VAL A 102 -4.16 -25.87 2.71
CA VAL A 102 -5.59 -25.53 2.85
C VAL A 102 -5.70 -24.05 3.23
N VAL A 103 -6.68 -23.36 2.65
CA VAL A 103 -6.88 -21.91 2.84
C VAL A 103 -7.06 -21.53 4.32
N GLU A 104 -7.97 -22.22 5.04
CA GLU A 104 -8.21 -21.89 6.45
C GLU A 104 -7.00 -22.14 7.35
N GLU A 105 -6.19 -23.16 7.03
CA GLU A 105 -4.95 -23.46 7.75
C GLU A 105 -3.90 -22.35 7.52
N ASP A 106 -3.84 -21.81 6.30
CA ASP A 106 -2.94 -20.71 5.97
C ASP A 106 -3.32 -19.43 6.73
N VAL A 107 -4.62 -19.13 6.78
CA VAL A 107 -5.14 -17.96 7.53
C VAL A 107 -4.96 -18.14 9.05
N ALA A 108 -5.02 -19.38 9.56
CA ALA A 108 -4.80 -19.70 10.97
C ALA A 108 -3.32 -19.62 11.39
N PHE A 109 -2.38 -19.71 10.43
CA PHE A 109 -0.94 -19.83 10.71
C PHE A 109 -0.39 -18.71 11.59
N ALA A 110 -0.75 -17.46 11.32
CA ALA A 110 -0.26 -16.34 12.10
C ALA A 110 -0.88 -16.25 13.51
N PRO A 111 -2.20 -16.37 13.72
CA PRO A 111 -2.79 -16.47 15.04
C PRO A 111 -2.28 -17.66 15.88
N GLU A 112 -2.02 -18.82 15.27
CA GLU A 112 -1.43 -19.98 15.95
C GLU A 112 -0.03 -19.66 16.48
N ASN A 113 0.83 -19.07 15.67
CA ASN A 113 2.17 -18.65 16.07
C ASN A 113 2.18 -17.58 17.17
N LEU A 114 1.12 -16.79 17.25
CA LEU A 114 0.92 -15.82 18.33
C LEU A 114 0.35 -16.45 19.62
N GLY A 115 0.03 -17.75 19.60
CA GLY A 115 -0.42 -18.51 20.77
C GLY A 115 -1.85 -18.23 21.21
N TYR A 116 -2.74 -17.82 20.29
CA TYR A 116 -4.16 -17.63 20.61
C TYR A 116 -4.86 -18.97 20.90
N PRO A 117 -5.91 -18.99 21.77
CA PRO A 117 -6.75 -20.17 21.99
C PRO A 117 -7.44 -20.63 20.70
N SER A 118 -7.64 -21.94 20.51
CA SER A 118 -8.22 -22.52 19.29
C SER A 118 -9.59 -21.95 18.93
N GLU A 119 -10.45 -21.66 19.91
CA GLU A 119 -11.76 -21.04 19.67
C GLU A 119 -11.62 -19.62 19.11
N GLU A 120 -10.68 -18.83 19.65
CA GLU A 120 -10.40 -17.49 19.14
C GLU A 120 -9.77 -17.53 17.75
N ILE A 121 -8.86 -18.49 17.48
CA ILE A 121 -8.28 -18.69 16.16
C ILE A 121 -9.38 -18.96 15.15
N ARG A 122 -10.31 -19.88 15.43
CA ARG A 122 -11.43 -20.20 14.55
C ARG A 122 -12.23 -18.96 14.20
N GLN A 123 -12.62 -18.18 15.20
CA GLN A 123 -13.38 -16.95 14.96
C GLN A 123 -12.61 -15.93 14.12
N ARG A 124 -11.31 -15.73 14.41
CA ARG A 124 -10.46 -14.80 13.65
C ARG A 124 -10.31 -15.20 12.19
N VAL A 125 -10.18 -16.50 11.92
CA VAL A 125 -10.10 -17.08 10.56
C VAL A 125 -11.40 -16.85 9.81
N ASP A 126 -12.53 -17.20 10.44
CA ASP A 126 -13.86 -17.04 9.82
C ASP A 126 -14.14 -15.56 9.51
N ASP A 127 -13.91 -14.67 10.48
CA ASP A 127 -14.07 -13.21 10.31
C ASP A 127 -13.23 -12.70 9.15
N ALA A 128 -11.93 -13.04 9.11
CA ALA A 128 -11.00 -12.58 8.08
C ALA A 128 -11.42 -13.09 6.69
N LEU A 129 -11.78 -14.36 6.55
CA LEU A 129 -12.23 -14.95 5.29
C LEU A 129 -13.55 -14.33 4.79
N HIS A 130 -14.48 -13.99 5.69
CA HIS A 130 -15.70 -13.28 5.33
C HIS A 130 -15.41 -11.87 4.79
N ILE A 131 -14.54 -11.11 5.48
CA ILE A 131 -14.17 -9.74 5.07
C ILE A 131 -13.58 -9.72 3.65
N VAL A 132 -12.71 -10.66 3.32
CA VAL A 132 -12.10 -10.72 1.98
C VAL A 132 -12.94 -11.51 0.96
N GLY A 133 -14.12 -12.03 1.34
CA GLY A 133 -15.03 -12.79 0.46
C GLY A 133 -14.45 -14.15 0.02
N MET A 134 -13.72 -14.82 0.90
CA MET A 134 -13.08 -16.12 0.62
C MET A 134 -13.59 -17.26 1.52
N TYR A 135 -14.62 -17.05 2.34
CA TYR A 135 -15.11 -18.04 3.29
C TYR A 135 -15.57 -19.35 2.63
N ASP A 136 -16.21 -19.28 1.46
CA ASP A 136 -16.66 -20.48 0.73
C ASP A 136 -15.49 -21.32 0.18
N TYR A 137 -14.30 -20.74 0.13
CA TYR A 137 -13.07 -21.40 -0.34
C TYR A 137 -12.18 -21.90 0.81
N ARG A 138 -12.62 -21.82 2.08
CA ARG A 138 -11.79 -22.11 3.27
C ARG A 138 -11.15 -23.52 3.25
N GLU A 139 -11.86 -24.51 2.71
CA GLU A 139 -11.41 -25.91 2.62
C GLU A 139 -10.67 -26.22 1.31
N HIS A 140 -10.50 -25.22 0.41
CA HIS A 140 -9.83 -25.41 -0.87
C HIS A 140 -8.30 -25.36 -0.70
N ALA A 141 -7.64 -26.03 -1.65
CA ALA A 141 -6.19 -25.91 -1.76
C ALA A 141 -5.82 -24.60 -2.47
N PRO A 142 -4.87 -23.79 -1.94
CA PRO A 142 -4.50 -22.50 -2.52
C PRO A 142 -4.06 -22.56 -3.97
N HIS A 143 -3.42 -23.67 -4.42
CA HIS A 143 -2.97 -23.80 -5.80
C HIS A 143 -4.12 -23.90 -6.83
N LEU A 144 -5.36 -24.13 -6.39
CA LEU A 144 -6.55 -24.15 -7.26
C LEU A 144 -7.18 -22.75 -7.40
N LEU A 145 -6.70 -21.76 -6.68
CA LEU A 145 -7.23 -20.39 -6.67
C LEU A 145 -6.60 -19.54 -7.78
N SER A 146 -7.39 -18.58 -8.30
CA SER A 146 -6.86 -17.53 -9.17
C SER A 146 -5.88 -16.60 -8.41
N GLY A 147 -5.06 -15.83 -9.13
CA GLY A 147 -4.13 -14.88 -8.50
C GLY A 147 -4.81 -13.88 -7.56
N GLY A 148 -5.95 -13.30 -7.97
CA GLY A 148 -6.72 -12.39 -7.11
C GLY A 148 -7.35 -13.09 -5.90
N GLN A 149 -7.75 -14.35 -6.01
CA GLN A 149 -8.21 -15.15 -4.86
C GLN A 149 -7.06 -15.44 -3.88
N LYS A 150 -5.89 -15.84 -4.39
CA LYS A 150 -4.70 -16.04 -3.56
C LYS A 150 -4.31 -14.76 -2.82
N GLN A 151 -4.35 -13.61 -3.49
CA GLN A 151 -4.05 -12.32 -2.86
C GLN A 151 -5.04 -12.00 -1.74
N ARG A 152 -6.33 -12.29 -1.92
CA ARG A 152 -7.33 -12.14 -0.85
C ARG A 152 -7.07 -13.08 0.33
N VAL A 153 -6.63 -14.31 0.08
CA VAL A 153 -6.23 -15.25 1.15
C VAL A 153 -5.01 -14.71 1.89
N ALA A 154 -3.99 -14.20 1.20
CA ALA A 154 -2.83 -13.58 1.81
C ALA A 154 -3.21 -12.37 2.70
N ILE A 155 -4.17 -11.55 2.24
CA ILE A 155 -4.73 -10.45 3.05
C ILE A 155 -5.45 -11.00 4.28
N ALA A 156 -6.26 -12.06 4.14
CA ALA A 156 -6.96 -12.69 5.26
C ALA A 156 -6.00 -13.21 6.33
N GLY A 157 -4.88 -13.84 5.92
CA GLY A 157 -3.84 -14.32 6.83
C GLY A 157 -3.24 -13.20 7.70
N VAL A 158 -3.03 -12.03 7.11
CA VAL A 158 -2.58 -10.84 7.85
C VAL A 158 -3.71 -10.29 8.74
N LEU A 159 -4.93 -10.20 8.21
CA LEU A 159 -6.07 -9.63 8.91
C LEU A 159 -6.49 -10.45 10.15
N ALA A 160 -6.30 -11.77 10.13
CA ALA A 160 -6.58 -12.67 11.25
C ALA A 160 -5.76 -12.33 12.51
N MET A 161 -4.62 -11.64 12.38
CA MET A 161 -3.87 -11.11 13.52
C MET A 161 -4.56 -9.91 14.17
N LYS A 162 -5.53 -9.26 13.50
CA LYS A 162 -6.15 -7.96 13.86
C LYS A 162 -5.12 -6.86 14.06
N PRO A 163 -4.30 -6.56 13.03
CA PRO A 163 -3.24 -5.55 13.13
C PRO A 163 -3.82 -4.13 13.19
N GLU A 164 -3.05 -3.18 13.74
CA GLU A 164 -3.36 -1.74 13.73
C GLU A 164 -3.06 -1.10 12.37
N CYS A 165 -2.11 -1.69 11.62
CA CYS A 165 -1.69 -1.22 10.30
C CYS A 165 -1.41 -2.40 9.37
N ILE A 166 -1.76 -2.26 8.09
CA ILE A 166 -1.36 -3.21 7.05
C ILE A 166 -0.58 -2.45 5.96
N VAL A 167 0.63 -2.93 5.69
CA VAL A 167 1.47 -2.46 4.60
C VAL A 167 1.30 -3.38 3.40
N PHE A 168 0.85 -2.85 2.29
CA PHE A 168 0.67 -3.55 1.02
C PHE A 168 1.81 -3.18 0.08
N ASP A 169 2.68 -4.13 -0.24
CA ASP A 169 3.79 -3.93 -1.18
C ASP A 169 3.40 -4.43 -2.57
N GLU A 170 2.93 -3.52 -3.43
CA GLU A 170 2.45 -3.78 -4.78
C GLU A 170 1.43 -4.94 -4.89
N PRO A 171 0.34 -4.95 -4.10
CA PRO A 171 -0.54 -6.11 -3.94
C PRO A 171 -1.31 -6.48 -5.22
N THR A 172 -1.29 -5.63 -6.23
CA THR A 172 -2.09 -5.74 -7.45
C THR A 172 -1.23 -5.97 -8.71
N ALA A 173 0.10 -5.92 -8.60
CA ALA A 173 1.01 -5.93 -9.75
C ALA A 173 0.91 -7.18 -10.64
N MET A 174 0.46 -8.32 -10.08
CA MET A 174 0.33 -9.60 -10.79
C MET A 174 -1.12 -9.92 -11.19
N LEU A 175 -2.03 -8.95 -11.08
CA LEU A 175 -3.46 -9.17 -11.28
C LEU A 175 -3.97 -8.53 -12.57
N ASP A 176 -5.01 -9.15 -13.14
CA ASP A 176 -5.81 -8.54 -14.20
C ASP A 176 -6.61 -7.33 -13.67
N PRO A 177 -7.17 -6.48 -14.52
CA PRO A 177 -7.89 -5.28 -14.09
C PRO A 177 -9.01 -5.58 -13.08
N GLN A 178 -9.80 -6.64 -13.27
CA GLN A 178 -10.89 -7.01 -12.37
C GLN A 178 -10.36 -7.46 -10.99
N GLY A 179 -9.30 -8.25 -10.99
CA GLY A 179 -8.60 -8.64 -9.76
C GLY A 179 -8.05 -7.44 -9.01
N ARG A 180 -7.46 -6.49 -9.72
CA ARG A 180 -6.93 -5.24 -9.17
C ARG A 180 -8.03 -4.43 -8.46
N ASP A 181 -9.13 -4.13 -9.16
CA ASP A 181 -10.28 -3.42 -8.59
C ASP A 181 -10.85 -4.11 -7.35
N SER A 182 -10.90 -5.44 -7.39
CA SER A 182 -11.36 -6.24 -6.26
C SER A 182 -10.46 -6.08 -5.02
N ILE A 183 -9.13 -6.09 -5.20
CA ILE A 183 -8.18 -5.91 -4.09
C ILE A 183 -8.22 -4.48 -3.55
N ILE A 184 -8.24 -3.47 -4.41
CA ILE A 184 -8.34 -2.06 -3.97
C ILE A 184 -9.63 -1.82 -3.19
N ARG A 185 -10.75 -2.44 -3.58
CA ARG A 185 -11.99 -2.39 -2.82
C ARG A 185 -11.82 -2.97 -1.41
N VAL A 186 -11.23 -4.16 -1.28
CA VAL A 186 -10.94 -4.76 0.02
C VAL A 186 -10.06 -3.83 0.88
N ILE A 187 -8.99 -3.28 0.31
CA ILE A 187 -8.08 -2.37 1.02
C ILE A 187 -8.83 -1.14 1.56
N ARG A 188 -9.71 -0.55 0.76
CA ARG A 188 -10.56 0.59 1.19
C ARG A 188 -11.52 0.19 2.31
N GLU A 189 -12.17 -0.97 2.19
CA GLU A 189 -13.08 -1.49 3.22
C GLU A 189 -12.38 -1.71 4.56
N LEU A 190 -11.11 -2.17 4.56
CA LEU A 190 -10.31 -2.31 5.78
C LEU A 190 -10.12 -0.97 6.51
N ARG A 191 -9.88 0.09 5.77
CA ARG A 191 -9.74 1.45 6.34
C ARG A 191 -11.09 2.01 6.78
N ASP A 192 -12.11 1.95 5.90
CA ASP A 192 -13.38 2.65 6.09
C ASP A 192 -14.26 2.03 7.17
N PHE A 193 -14.27 0.69 7.29
CA PHE A 193 -15.14 -0.03 8.22
C PHE A 193 -14.42 -0.58 9.45
N LEU A 194 -13.13 -0.91 9.33
CA LEU A 194 -12.37 -1.50 10.45
C LEU A 194 -11.41 -0.50 11.09
N GLY A 195 -11.21 0.68 10.50
CA GLY A 195 -10.30 1.70 11.02
C GLY A 195 -8.82 1.29 10.99
N VAL A 196 -8.47 0.28 10.18
CA VAL A 196 -7.09 -0.18 10.02
C VAL A 196 -6.30 0.90 9.27
N THR A 197 -5.11 1.23 9.76
CA THR A 197 -4.19 2.08 9.01
C THR A 197 -3.69 1.34 7.78
N VAL A 198 -3.74 1.99 6.62
CA VAL A 198 -3.30 1.39 5.35
C VAL A 198 -2.08 2.12 4.82
N VAL A 199 -1.04 1.37 4.48
CA VAL A 199 0.09 1.87 3.68
C VAL A 199 0.12 1.06 2.38
N LEU A 200 -0.20 1.72 1.27
CA LEU A 200 -0.21 1.10 -0.05
C LEU A 200 1.01 1.56 -0.85
N ILE A 201 1.90 0.63 -1.17
CA ILE A 201 2.96 0.85 -2.15
C ILE A 201 2.45 0.40 -3.50
N THR A 202 2.48 1.31 -4.48
CA THR A 202 2.03 1.02 -5.83
C THR A 202 2.78 1.86 -6.87
N HIS A 203 2.83 1.37 -8.09
CA HIS A 203 3.21 2.13 -9.27
C HIS A 203 2.00 2.47 -10.17
N HIS A 204 0.79 2.14 -9.73
CA HIS A 204 -0.47 2.46 -10.40
C HIS A 204 -1.09 3.71 -9.78
N MET A 205 -1.09 4.81 -10.52
CA MET A 205 -1.58 6.10 -10.03
C MET A 205 -3.07 6.07 -9.70
N ASP A 206 -3.87 5.31 -10.44
CA ASP A 206 -5.30 5.14 -10.22
C ASP A 206 -5.65 4.44 -8.89
N GLU A 207 -4.70 3.72 -8.29
CA GLU A 207 -4.86 3.14 -6.95
C GLU A 207 -4.59 4.17 -5.86
N ALA A 208 -3.62 5.06 -6.08
CA ALA A 208 -3.22 6.08 -5.10
C ALA A 208 -4.25 7.21 -4.95
N VAL A 209 -5.18 7.38 -5.91
CA VAL A 209 -6.24 8.39 -5.83
C VAL A 209 -7.19 8.19 -4.65
N TYR A 210 -7.28 6.96 -4.11
CA TYR A 210 -8.15 6.63 -2.98
C TYR A 210 -7.51 6.90 -1.61
N ALA A 211 -6.23 7.26 -1.57
CA ALA A 211 -5.53 7.54 -0.33
C ALA A 211 -5.92 8.92 0.25
N ASP A 212 -5.74 9.07 1.56
CA ASP A 212 -5.86 10.37 2.24
C ASP A 212 -4.62 11.25 1.96
N ARG A 213 -3.45 10.58 1.75
CA ARG A 213 -2.13 11.20 1.56
C ARG A 213 -1.31 10.38 0.58
N VAL A 214 -0.62 11.07 -0.32
CA VAL A 214 0.29 10.46 -1.30
C VAL A 214 1.71 10.97 -1.07
N ILE A 215 2.64 10.04 -0.94
CA ILE A 215 4.06 10.29 -0.78
C ILE A 215 4.76 9.84 -2.07
N VAL A 216 5.51 10.73 -2.69
CA VAL A 216 6.28 10.43 -3.90
C VAL A 216 7.74 10.25 -3.54
N MET A 217 8.29 9.08 -3.86
CA MET A 217 9.68 8.72 -3.58
C MET A 217 10.51 8.62 -4.86
N THR A 218 11.69 9.23 -4.82
CA THR A 218 12.72 9.10 -5.85
C THR A 218 14.09 8.96 -5.19
N GLU A 219 14.89 7.98 -5.61
CA GLU A 219 16.27 7.77 -5.14
C GLU A 219 16.45 7.71 -3.60
N GLY A 220 15.44 7.19 -2.91
CA GLY A 220 15.46 7.04 -1.45
C GLY A 220 15.06 8.29 -0.66
N GLU A 221 14.51 9.30 -1.32
CA GLU A 221 14.07 10.57 -0.72
C GLU A 221 12.60 10.85 -1.04
N ILE A 222 11.93 11.63 -0.20
CA ILE A 222 10.58 12.15 -0.45
C ILE A 222 10.70 13.43 -1.28
N ILE A 223 10.05 13.46 -2.44
CA ILE A 223 10.01 14.67 -3.30
C ILE A 223 8.66 15.39 -3.23
N MET A 224 7.57 14.66 -2.89
CA MET A 224 6.25 15.25 -2.66
C MET A 224 5.55 14.49 -1.55
N ASP A 225 4.72 15.19 -0.78
CA ASP A 225 3.96 14.65 0.34
C ASP A 225 2.74 15.55 0.59
N ASP A 226 1.60 15.16 0.03
CA ASP A 226 0.33 15.94 0.14
C ASP A 226 -0.88 15.04 -0.19
N THR A 227 -2.05 15.63 -0.27
CA THR A 227 -3.28 14.97 -0.75
C THR A 227 -3.14 14.53 -2.22
N PRO A 228 -3.84 13.46 -2.65
CA PRO A 228 -3.79 13.00 -4.05
C PRO A 228 -4.04 14.13 -5.06
N ARG A 229 -5.02 15.01 -4.80
CA ARG A 229 -5.34 16.13 -5.71
C ARG A 229 -4.16 17.04 -5.96
N LYS A 230 -3.45 17.42 -4.90
CA LYS A 230 -2.29 18.32 -5.02
C LYS A 230 -1.11 17.63 -5.69
N VAL A 231 -0.85 16.37 -5.32
CA VAL A 231 0.25 15.60 -5.92
C VAL A 231 0.03 15.42 -7.42
N PHE A 232 -1.15 14.97 -7.84
CA PHE A 232 -1.42 14.69 -9.26
C PHE A 232 -1.65 15.93 -10.11
N MET A 233 -1.91 17.10 -9.52
CA MET A 233 -1.91 18.39 -10.25
C MET A 233 -0.51 18.86 -10.66
N ASP A 234 0.55 18.47 -9.96
CA ASP A 234 1.94 18.80 -10.30
C ASP A 234 2.53 17.78 -11.28
N ILE A 235 1.96 17.76 -12.48
CA ILE A 235 2.31 16.84 -13.56
C ILE A 235 3.79 16.94 -13.94
N ASP A 236 4.35 18.14 -13.94
CA ASP A 236 5.73 18.39 -14.34
C ASP A 236 6.73 17.75 -13.35
N THR A 237 6.45 17.82 -12.05
CA THR A 237 7.29 17.19 -11.03
C THR A 237 7.19 15.66 -11.11
N LEU A 238 5.99 15.10 -11.30
CA LEU A 238 5.80 13.67 -11.47
C LEU A 238 6.52 13.14 -12.72
N ARG A 239 6.37 13.81 -13.86
CA ARG A 239 7.04 13.42 -15.11
C ARG A 239 8.57 13.49 -15.00
N ARG A 240 9.12 14.50 -14.32
CA ARG A 240 10.57 14.57 -14.03
C ARG A 240 11.05 13.43 -13.15
N ALA A 241 10.19 12.94 -12.25
CA ALA A 241 10.44 11.76 -11.43
C ALA A 241 10.23 10.43 -12.17
N GLY A 242 9.89 10.45 -13.47
CA GLY A 242 9.61 9.25 -14.26
C GLY A 242 8.29 8.57 -13.90
N LEU A 243 7.34 9.34 -13.39
CA LEU A 243 6.00 8.84 -13.00
C LEU A 243 4.93 9.42 -13.94
N ASP A 244 3.90 8.62 -14.16
CA ASP A 244 2.69 9.07 -14.82
C ASP A 244 1.73 9.73 -13.81
N VAL A 245 0.61 10.21 -14.32
CA VAL A 245 -0.52 10.71 -13.54
C VAL A 245 -1.73 9.81 -13.79
N PRO A 246 -2.80 9.87 -12.97
CA PRO A 246 -4.04 9.17 -13.25
C PRO A 246 -4.56 9.49 -14.66
N GLU A 247 -5.16 8.48 -15.34
CA GLU A 247 -5.67 8.65 -16.72
C GLU A 247 -6.64 9.83 -16.85
N THR A 248 -7.45 10.07 -15.83
CA THR A 248 -8.36 11.21 -15.76
C THR A 248 -7.62 12.55 -15.79
N THR A 249 -6.56 12.69 -15.01
CA THR A 249 -5.71 13.89 -14.97
C THR A 249 -4.97 14.07 -16.28
N ALA A 250 -4.43 12.98 -16.86
CA ALA A 250 -3.75 13.03 -18.17
C ALA A 250 -4.67 13.53 -19.28
N LEU A 251 -5.90 13.00 -19.36
CA LEU A 251 -6.90 13.43 -20.33
C LEU A 251 -7.24 14.93 -20.20
N LEU A 252 -7.48 15.41 -18.97
CA LEU A 252 -7.78 16.80 -18.74
C LEU A 252 -6.60 17.72 -19.09
N TYR A 253 -5.39 17.26 -18.84
CA TYR A 253 -4.17 17.98 -19.22
C TYR A 253 -4.04 18.11 -20.74
N GLU A 254 -4.21 17.04 -21.51
CA GLU A 254 -4.18 17.05 -22.97
C GLU A 254 -5.24 17.96 -23.57
N LEU A 255 -6.47 17.86 -23.08
CA LEU A 255 -7.56 18.76 -23.52
C LEU A 255 -7.28 20.22 -23.19
N LYS A 256 -6.62 20.51 -22.08
CA LYS A 256 -6.21 21.86 -21.71
C LYS A 256 -5.14 22.41 -22.65
N GLU A 257 -4.17 21.60 -23.06
CA GLU A 257 -3.16 21.96 -24.08
C GLU A 257 -3.84 22.24 -25.44
N ASP A 258 -4.94 21.55 -25.77
CA ASP A 258 -5.75 21.77 -26.96
C ASP A 258 -6.67 23.05 -26.85
N GLY A 259 -6.54 23.80 -25.77
CA GLY A 259 -7.22 25.09 -25.57
C GLY A 259 -8.54 25.06 -24.83
N PHE A 260 -8.92 23.92 -24.23
CA PHE A 260 -10.08 23.86 -23.33
C PHE A 260 -9.71 24.40 -21.95
N ASN A 261 -10.60 25.21 -21.36
CA ASN A 261 -10.40 25.67 -19.98
C ASN A 261 -10.94 24.63 -18.99
N LEU A 262 -10.10 23.67 -18.58
CA LEU A 262 -10.44 22.55 -17.70
C LEU A 262 -9.62 22.58 -16.40
N PRO A 263 -10.24 22.22 -15.26
CA PRO A 263 -9.49 21.98 -14.03
C PRO A 263 -8.68 20.67 -14.14
N LEU A 264 -7.53 20.58 -13.46
CA LEU A 264 -6.66 19.38 -13.46
C LEU A 264 -6.79 18.56 -12.18
N ASP A 265 -7.76 18.87 -11.33
CA ASP A 265 -7.92 18.26 -10.00
C ASP A 265 -8.92 17.11 -9.94
N ALA A 266 -9.48 16.69 -11.08
CA ALA A 266 -10.37 15.54 -11.14
C ALA A 266 -9.58 14.24 -11.06
N LEU A 267 -9.90 13.43 -10.06
CA LEU A 267 -9.25 12.15 -9.79
C LEU A 267 -10.08 10.95 -10.24
N THR A 268 -11.43 11.11 -10.33
CA THR A 268 -12.32 10.03 -10.74
C THR A 268 -12.87 10.27 -12.14
N VAL A 269 -13.34 9.18 -12.78
CA VAL A 269 -13.98 9.25 -14.10
C VAL A 269 -15.20 10.17 -14.08
N GLU A 270 -15.99 10.12 -13.01
CA GLU A 270 -17.19 10.95 -12.84
C GLU A 270 -16.83 12.44 -12.73
N GLU A 271 -15.80 12.79 -11.97
CA GLU A 271 -15.30 14.16 -11.86
C GLU A 271 -14.77 14.66 -13.20
N CYS A 272 -13.98 13.84 -13.90
CA CYS A 272 -13.42 14.14 -15.21
C CYS A 272 -14.53 14.36 -16.25
N ALA A 273 -15.50 13.46 -16.33
CA ALA A 273 -16.65 13.59 -17.23
C ALA A 273 -17.46 14.87 -16.95
N SER A 274 -17.68 15.18 -15.67
CA SER A 274 -18.41 16.39 -15.26
C SER A 274 -17.67 17.67 -15.67
N ALA A 275 -16.33 17.71 -15.49
CA ALA A 275 -15.50 18.83 -15.90
C ALA A 275 -15.55 19.06 -17.43
N ILE A 276 -15.43 18.00 -18.22
CA ILE A 276 -15.49 18.05 -19.68
C ILE A 276 -16.88 18.52 -20.14
N TYR A 277 -17.97 17.96 -19.56
CA TYR A 277 -19.33 18.34 -19.90
C TYR A 277 -19.60 19.83 -19.62
N ALA A 278 -19.13 20.35 -18.49
CA ALA A 278 -19.27 21.76 -18.13
C ALA A 278 -18.54 22.66 -19.14
N ALA A 279 -17.31 22.34 -19.55
CA ALA A 279 -16.55 23.11 -20.52
C ALA A 279 -17.21 23.16 -21.90
N ILE A 280 -17.71 22.01 -22.41
CA ILE A 280 -18.43 21.94 -23.70
C ILE A 280 -19.73 22.75 -23.65
N SER A 281 -20.47 22.70 -22.53
CA SER A 281 -21.74 23.42 -22.36
C SER A 281 -21.50 24.93 -22.35
N MET A 282 -20.44 25.43 -21.76
CA MET A 282 -20.07 26.85 -21.76
C MET A 282 -19.68 27.36 -23.17
N GLN A 283 -18.98 26.52 -23.98
CA GLN A 283 -18.64 26.90 -25.36
C GLN A 283 -19.83 26.98 -26.30
N LYS A 284 -20.92 26.24 -26.05
CA LYS A 284 -22.16 26.31 -26.87
C LYS A 284 -23.01 27.54 -26.57
N THR A 285 -22.75 28.25 -25.48
CA THR A 285 -23.55 29.39 -25.03
C THR A 285 -22.91 30.74 -25.43
N ASN A 286 -21.66 30.71 -25.93
CA ASN A 286 -20.95 31.84 -26.55
C ASN A 286 -20.94 31.70 -28.08
#